data_d536a63e4179e59103e087677af782ac
#
_entry.id   d536a63e4179e59103e087677af782ac
#
_cell.length_a   1.000
_cell.length_b   1.000
_cell.length_c   1.000
_cell.angle_alpha   90.00
_cell.angle_beta   90.00
_cell.angle_gamma   90.00
#
_symmetry.space_group_name_H-M   'P 1'
#
loop_
_entity.id
_entity.type
_entity.pdbx_description
1 polymer ?
#
loop_
_entity_poly.entity_id
_entity_poly.type
_entity_poly.pdbx_seq_one_letter_code
_entity_poly.pdbx_strand_id
1 'polypeptide(L)'
;MQDENDIYRLDSSFFNKTSINIERKIKEQNFMYLKKNEIVSGPFGSTIPSNYYLELGDIPFIRIENIKDDFFVNRKNMVYINIENNNRIKNSQLYENDLIMSKVGNSIGHFAMVDSDMNTCNISENNIGIKLKAYNKEFKYYLCAYLNSKIANNLILRRISGNAQPKLNVADMMNIPIPKFSNNLYNHIAQKIALAYKLQKDADNIFKESIELLENELQYNCKYVPNNNISTNKLSNVLKNNFRIDAEFYQEKYQYYNELIRKYKGGYDTIGNSCIINDKNYLPKNEEKYKYIELANIKNNGEFDAVEEIQGSKLPTRARRKVTTGQVIISSIEGSLESCALINPQYNDSICSTGFYIIESNKINSETLFILFKTKILQEILQQQASGTILTSISKKDFWNINIPIFEKNIQKTIMENVQNMFILRKKSNSLLEIAKKLVEIAIEKNEDEAIKYINQSE
;
A
#
# COMPACT_ATOMS: atom_id res chain seq x y z
N MET A 1 20.11 -31.94 -17.50
CA MET A 1 19.22 -31.98 -18.67
C MET A 1 18.69 -30.56 -18.84
N GLN A 2 19.01 -29.92 -19.94
CA GLN A 2 18.42 -28.62 -20.32
C GLN A 2 17.01 -28.92 -20.80
N ASP A 3 15.99 -28.28 -20.23
CA ASP A 3 14.67 -28.26 -20.83
C ASP A 3 14.78 -27.61 -22.21
N GLU A 4 14.18 -28.18 -23.25
CA GLU A 4 14.26 -27.73 -24.65
C GLU A 4 13.82 -26.29 -24.91
N ASN A 5 13.28 -25.61 -23.89
CA ASN A 5 12.85 -24.20 -23.90
C ASN A 5 13.78 -23.25 -23.14
N ASP A 6 14.84 -23.74 -22.49
CA ASP A 6 15.81 -22.88 -21.82
C ASP A 6 16.81 -22.33 -22.84
N ILE A 7 16.64 -21.08 -23.22
CA ILE A 7 17.67 -20.27 -23.89
C ILE A 7 18.97 -20.45 -23.10
N TYR A 8 20.09 -20.69 -23.78
CA TYR A 8 21.42 -20.90 -23.20
C TYR A 8 21.78 -19.80 -22.19
N ARG A 9 21.43 -20.01 -20.93
CA ARG A 9 21.80 -19.12 -19.82
C ARG A 9 23.06 -19.61 -19.15
N LEU A 10 23.99 -18.66 -18.86
CA LEU A 10 25.26 -18.92 -18.21
C LEU A 10 25.40 -18.18 -16.87
N ASP A 11 24.37 -17.44 -16.46
CA ASP A 11 24.40 -16.71 -15.22
C ASP A 11 24.24 -17.62 -13.99
N SER A 12 25.06 -17.37 -12.95
CA SER A 12 25.10 -18.17 -11.74
C SER A 12 23.79 -18.15 -10.94
N SER A 13 23.01 -17.06 -11.04
CA SER A 13 21.73 -16.93 -10.35
C SER A 13 20.70 -17.92 -10.88
N PHE A 14 20.68 -18.17 -12.20
CA PHE A 14 19.84 -19.17 -12.82
C PHE A 14 20.17 -20.59 -12.32
N PHE A 15 21.43 -20.89 -12.07
CA PHE A 15 21.90 -22.21 -11.60
C PHE A 15 21.98 -22.32 -10.07
N ASN A 16 21.26 -21.47 -9.33
CA ASN A 16 21.19 -21.54 -7.88
C ASN A 16 20.71 -22.94 -7.42
N LYS A 17 21.55 -23.62 -6.63
CA LYS A 17 21.32 -24.99 -6.19
C LYS A 17 20.01 -25.18 -5.43
N THR A 18 19.63 -24.22 -4.60
CA THR A 18 18.37 -24.26 -3.83
C THR A 18 17.17 -24.25 -4.76
N SER A 19 17.14 -23.34 -5.72
CA SER A 19 16.03 -23.22 -6.69
C SER A 19 15.93 -24.45 -7.60
N ILE A 20 17.07 -25.04 -8.02
CA ILE A 20 17.09 -26.28 -8.82
C ILE A 20 16.49 -27.44 -8.02
N ASN A 21 16.88 -27.59 -6.74
CA ASN A 21 16.34 -28.64 -5.89
C ASN A 21 14.85 -28.48 -5.63
N ILE A 22 14.38 -27.27 -5.43
CA ILE A 22 12.95 -26.95 -5.30
C ILE A 22 12.19 -27.36 -6.57
N GLU A 23 12.68 -26.94 -7.73
CA GLU A 23 12.04 -27.26 -9.01
C GLU A 23 11.99 -28.78 -9.26
N ARG A 24 13.08 -29.48 -8.98
CA ARG A 24 13.12 -30.95 -9.07
C ARG A 24 12.07 -31.59 -8.17
N LYS A 25 11.99 -31.15 -6.90
CA LYS A 25 11.02 -31.68 -5.94
C LYS A 25 9.57 -31.48 -6.38
N ILE A 26 9.26 -30.35 -7.01
CA ILE A 26 7.92 -30.11 -7.56
C ILE A 26 7.67 -31.01 -8.77
N LYS A 27 8.67 -31.22 -9.66
CA LYS A 27 8.56 -32.09 -10.83
C LYS A 27 8.50 -33.57 -10.49
N GLU A 28 8.91 -33.98 -9.31
CA GLU A 28 8.75 -35.36 -8.79
C GLU A 28 7.31 -35.63 -8.29
N GLN A 29 6.52 -34.59 -8.10
CA GLN A 29 5.10 -34.66 -7.71
C GLN A 29 4.18 -34.50 -8.93
N ASN A 30 2.88 -34.60 -8.72
CA ASN A 30 1.91 -34.20 -9.76
C ASN A 30 1.94 -32.69 -9.94
N PHE A 31 2.22 -32.22 -11.14
CA PHE A 31 2.34 -30.79 -11.44
C PHE A 31 1.75 -30.42 -12.80
N MET A 32 1.65 -29.12 -13.07
CA MET A 32 1.24 -28.58 -14.36
C MET A 32 2.02 -27.30 -14.67
N TYR A 33 1.93 -26.85 -15.91
CA TYR A 33 2.33 -25.53 -16.35
C TYR A 33 1.12 -24.72 -16.81
N LEU A 34 1.21 -23.40 -16.72
CA LEU A 34 0.24 -22.51 -17.37
C LEU A 34 0.39 -22.59 -18.88
N LYS A 35 -0.73 -22.54 -19.59
CA LYS A 35 -0.76 -22.57 -21.05
C LYS A 35 -0.48 -21.17 -21.59
N LYS A 36 0.04 -21.08 -22.81
CA LYS A 36 0.36 -19.81 -23.50
C LYS A 36 -0.85 -18.87 -23.59
N ASN A 37 -2.04 -19.39 -23.78
CA ASN A 37 -3.28 -18.61 -23.88
C ASN A 37 -3.84 -18.17 -22.52
N GLU A 38 -3.28 -18.66 -21.42
CA GLU A 38 -3.62 -18.25 -20.05
C GLU A 38 -2.77 -17.07 -19.57
N ILE A 39 -1.66 -16.77 -20.23
CA ILE A 39 -0.76 -15.69 -19.83
C ILE A 39 -0.81 -14.58 -20.88
N VAL A 40 -1.03 -13.36 -20.40
CA VAL A 40 -1.07 -12.18 -21.27
C VAL A 40 -0.11 -11.10 -20.74
N SER A 41 0.54 -10.39 -21.64
CA SER A 41 1.28 -9.17 -21.30
C SER A 41 0.39 -7.97 -21.58
N GLY A 42 0.52 -6.93 -20.78
CA GLY A 42 -0.07 -5.65 -21.11
C GLY A 42 0.41 -5.13 -22.48
N PRO A 43 -0.36 -4.25 -23.12
CA PRO A 43 -0.05 -3.69 -24.44
C PRO A 43 1.20 -2.82 -24.40
N PHE A 44 1.79 -2.49 -25.54
CA PHE A 44 2.86 -1.49 -25.59
C PHE A 44 2.37 -0.13 -25.04
N GLY A 45 3.22 0.58 -24.29
CA GLY A 45 2.85 1.84 -23.63
C GLY A 45 2.35 2.92 -24.58
N SER A 46 2.83 2.93 -25.82
CA SER A 46 2.31 3.81 -26.87
C SER A 46 0.85 3.55 -27.27
N THR A 47 0.28 2.39 -26.91
CA THR A 47 -1.12 2.07 -27.23
C THR A 47 -2.10 2.82 -26.34
N ILE A 48 -1.76 2.97 -25.06
CA ILE A 48 -2.53 3.71 -24.04
C ILE A 48 -1.56 4.64 -23.29
N PRO A 49 -1.17 5.77 -23.90
CA PRO A 49 -0.32 6.75 -23.23
C PRO A 49 -1.05 7.45 -22.08
N SER A 50 -0.29 8.03 -21.15
CA SER A 50 -0.80 8.56 -19.87
C SER A 50 -1.87 9.66 -20.02
N ASN A 51 -1.93 10.36 -21.14
CA ASN A 51 -2.98 11.34 -21.39
C ASN A 51 -4.39 10.73 -21.62
N TYR A 52 -4.48 9.41 -21.74
CA TYR A 52 -5.76 8.67 -21.74
C TYR A 52 -6.17 8.18 -20.35
N TYR A 53 -5.36 8.41 -19.33
CA TYR A 53 -5.70 8.02 -17.97
C TYR A 53 -6.70 9.00 -17.37
N LEU A 54 -7.69 8.44 -16.68
CA LEU A 54 -8.76 9.16 -16.01
C LEU A 54 -8.62 8.92 -14.50
N GLU A 55 -8.91 9.90 -13.69
CA GLU A 55 -9.01 9.73 -12.22
C GLU A 55 -10.24 8.89 -11.83
N LEU A 56 -11.31 9.02 -12.61
CA LEU A 56 -12.53 8.22 -12.50
C LEU A 56 -12.94 7.76 -13.89
N GLY A 57 -13.38 6.52 -14.03
CA GLY A 57 -13.75 5.95 -15.33
C GLY A 57 -14.34 4.56 -15.22
N ASP A 58 -14.61 3.95 -16.37
CA ASP A 58 -15.35 2.69 -16.46
C ASP A 58 -14.47 1.48 -16.08
N ILE A 59 -13.21 1.47 -16.51
CA ILE A 59 -12.34 0.31 -16.43
C ILE A 59 -11.06 0.65 -15.65
N PRO A 60 -10.81 0.02 -14.49
CA PRO A 60 -9.54 0.13 -13.78
C PRO A 60 -8.37 -0.30 -14.69
N PHE A 61 -7.31 0.53 -14.73
CA PHE A 61 -6.10 0.25 -15.49
C PHE A 61 -4.93 0.03 -14.52
N ILE A 62 -4.59 -1.23 -14.32
CA ILE A 62 -3.63 -1.66 -13.30
C ILE A 62 -2.20 -1.40 -13.76
N ARG A 63 -1.44 -0.66 -12.95
CA ARG A 63 -0.03 -0.36 -13.16
C ARG A 63 0.84 -1.05 -12.11
N ILE A 64 2.17 -0.98 -12.25
CA ILE A 64 3.12 -1.60 -11.31
C ILE A 64 2.85 -1.18 -9.86
N GLU A 65 2.57 0.08 -9.64
CA GLU A 65 2.32 0.63 -8.30
C GLU A 65 1.07 0.08 -7.60
N ASN A 66 0.18 -0.54 -8.36
CA ASN A 66 -1.02 -1.20 -7.84
C ASN A 66 -0.77 -2.66 -7.43
N ILE A 67 0.45 -3.19 -7.63
CA ILE A 67 0.82 -4.57 -7.28
C ILE A 67 1.82 -4.51 -6.13
N LYS A 68 1.40 -5.00 -4.98
CA LYS A 68 2.15 -5.05 -3.72
C LYS A 68 2.10 -6.47 -3.16
N ASP A 69 2.78 -6.74 -2.06
CA ASP A 69 2.73 -8.01 -1.33
C ASP A 69 1.45 -8.16 -0.48
N ASP A 70 0.29 -7.82 -1.07
CA ASP A 70 -0.99 -7.78 -0.36
C ASP A 70 -2.02 -8.79 -0.87
N PHE A 71 -1.65 -9.67 -1.80
CA PHE A 71 -2.55 -10.61 -2.50
C PHE A 71 -3.67 -9.97 -3.33
N PHE A 72 -3.98 -8.71 -3.12
CA PHE A 72 -5.06 -7.99 -3.80
C PHE A 72 -4.53 -6.73 -4.46
N VAL A 73 -5.25 -6.23 -5.46
CA VAL A 73 -4.86 -5.02 -6.17
C VAL A 73 -4.95 -3.82 -5.24
N ASN A 74 -3.84 -3.11 -5.09
CA ASN A 74 -3.78 -1.87 -4.32
C ASN A 74 -4.43 -0.73 -5.12
N ARG A 75 -5.44 -0.09 -4.54
CA ARG A 75 -6.21 0.98 -5.21
C ARG A 75 -5.59 2.38 -5.09
N LYS A 76 -4.42 2.50 -4.46
CA LYS A 76 -3.71 3.78 -4.39
C LYS A 76 -3.34 4.26 -5.79
N ASN A 77 -3.61 5.54 -6.08
CA ASN A 77 -3.34 6.16 -7.38
C ASN A 77 -3.89 5.34 -8.56
N MET A 78 -5.00 4.64 -8.34
CA MET A 78 -5.68 3.90 -9.40
C MET A 78 -6.08 4.87 -10.51
N VAL A 79 -5.74 4.50 -11.73
CA VAL A 79 -6.22 5.21 -12.91
C VAL A 79 -7.21 4.33 -13.66
N TYR A 80 -8.01 4.97 -14.48
CA TYR A 80 -9.05 4.33 -15.26
C TYR A 80 -8.86 4.64 -16.74
N ILE A 81 -9.46 3.82 -17.59
CA ILE A 81 -9.59 4.07 -19.03
C ILE A 81 -11.06 3.95 -19.42
N ASN A 82 -11.45 4.63 -20.49
CA ASN A 82 -12.80 4.49 -21.01
C ASN A 82 -12.99 3.15 -21.77
N ILE A 83 -14.24 2.79 -22.04
CA ILE A 83 -14.61 1.55 -22.73
C ILE A 83 -13.95 1.46 -24.13
N GLU A 84 -13.85 2.56 -24.85
CA GLU A 84 -13.22 2.59 -26.19
C GLU A 84 -11.76 2.16 -26.12
N ASN A 85 -10.97 2.75 -25.22
CA ASN A 85 -9.58 2.39 -25.01
C ASN A 85 -9.42 0.96 -24.52
N ASN A 86 -10.31 0.49 -23.63
CA ASN A 86 -10.31 -0.90 -23.20
C ASN A 86 -10.55 -1.88 -24.37
N ASN A 87 -11.45 -1.55 -25.28
CA ASN A 87 -11.71 -2.37 -26.47
C ASN A 87 -10.50 -2.46 -27.42
N ARG A 88 -9.69 -1.40 -27.52
CA ARG A 88 -8.43 -1.39 -28.29
C ARG A 88 -7.39 -2.38 -27.74
N ILE A 89 -7.43 -2.67 -26.43
CA ILE A 89 -6.49 -3.54 -25.74
C ILE A 89 -7.19 -4.74 -25.10
N LYS A 90 -8.29 -5.21 -25.64
CA LYS A 90 -9.14 -6.29 -25.13
C LYS A 90 -8.37 -7.59 -24.82
N ASN A 91 -7.26 -7.83 -25.50
CA ASN A 91 -6.46 -9.05 -25.30
C ASN A 91 -5.83 -9.12 -23.88
N SER A 92 -5.54 -7.99 -23.26
CA SER A 92 -4.97 -7.90 -21.91
C SER A 92 -6.01 -7.66 -20.81
N GLN A 93 -7.29 -7.68 -21.16
CA GLN A 93 -8.40 -7.57 -20.20
C GLN A 93 -8.45 -8.79 -19.27
N LEU A 94 -8.64 -8.54 -17.99
CA LEU A 94 -8.74 -9.53 -16.93
C LEU A 94 -10.06 -9.39 -16.18
N TYR A 95 -10.44 -10.45 -15.49
CA TYR A 95 -11.71 -10.58 -14.79
C TYR A 95 -11.50 -11.00 -13.34
N GLU A 96 -12.56 -10.99 -12.56
CA GLU A 96 -12.56 -11.42 -11.16
C GLU A 96 -11.80 -12.73 -10.96
N ASN A 97 -10.92 -12.75 -9.96
CA ASN A 97 -10.05 -13.87 -9.59
C ASN A 97 -8.98 -14.25 -10.65
N ASP A 98 -8.78 -13.48 -11.71
CA ASP A 98 -7.54 -13.55 -12.49
C ASP A 98 -6.38 -12.95 -11.70
N LEU A 99 -5.14 -13.30 -12.03
CA LEU A 99 -3.97 -12.82 -11.29
C LEU A 99 -3.15 -11.84 -12.14
N ILE A 100 -2.52 -10.91 -11.46
CA ILE A 100 -1.66 -9.88 -12.06
C ILE A 100 -0.32 -9.86 -11.36
N MET A 101 0.76 -9.73 -12.11
CA MET A 101 2.12 -9.57 -11.59
C MET A 101 2.83 -8.43 -12.33
N SER A 102 3.70 -7.68 -11.63
CA SER A 102 4.67 -6.82 -12.29
C SER A 102 5.78 -7.65 -12.94
N LYS A 103 6.09 -7.35 -14.23
CA LYS A 103 7.19 -8.03 -14.93
C LYS A 103 8.53 -7.28 -14.83
N VAL A 104 8.57 -6.11 -14.18
CA VAL A 104 9.76 -5.27 -14.04
C VAL A 104 9.90 -4.68 -12.64
N GLY A 105 11.12 -4.40 -12.22
CA GLY A 105 11.43 -3.73 -10.95
C GLY A 105 11.31 -4.62 -9.72
N ASN A 106 11.25 -3.99 -8.55
CA ASN A 106 11.28 -4.68 -7.24
C ASN A 106 9.99 -5.45 -6.90
N SER A 107 8.90 -5.21 -7.64
CA SER A 107 7.61 -5.90 -7.45
C SER A 107 7.51 -7.22 -8.24
N ILE A 108 8.57 -7.66 -8.93
CA ILE A 108 8.58 -8.95 -9.61
C ILE A 108 8.45 -10.07 -8.57
N GLY A 109 7.52 -11.00 -8.81
CA GLY A 109 7.25 -12.11 -7.89
C GLY A 109 6.10 -11.86 -6.92
N HIS A 110 5.55 -10.65 -6.87
CA HIS A 110 4.32 -10.35 -6.15
C HIS A 110 3.12 -10.49 -7.08
N PHE A 111 2.12 -11.26 -6.65
CA PHE A 111 0.89 -11.48 -7.40
C PHE A 111 -0.29 -10.89 -6.67
N ALA A 112 -1.06 -10.09 -7.38
CA ALA A 112 -2.34 -9.59 -6.93
C ALA A 112 -3.49 -10.27 -7.67
N MET A 113 -4.57 -10.55 -6.95
CA MET A 113 -5.82 -11.07 -7.50
C MET A 113 -6.74 -9.89 -7.86
N VAL A 114 -7.39 -9.98 -9.02
CA VAL A 114 -8.48 -9.07 -9.39
C VAL A 114 -9.65 -9.35 -8.48
N ASP A 115 -10.01 -8.39 -7.67
CA ASP A 115 -11.11 -8.54 -6.71
C ASP A 115 -12.50 -8.40 -7.34
N SER A 116 -13.55 -8.86 -6.63
CA SER A 116 -14.92 -8.89 -7.12
C SER A 116 -15.51 -7.51 -7.43
N ASP A 117 -15.01 -6.45 -6.77
CA ASP A 117 -15.53 -5.10 -6.97
C ASP A 117 -15.04 -4.48 -8.28
N MET A 118 -13.99 -5.01 -8.86
CA MET A 118 -13.48 -4.54 -10.14
C MET A 118 -14.24 -5.12 -11.33
N ASN A 119 -14.94 -6.26 -11.16
CA ASN A 119 -15.58 -7.05 -12.22
C ASN A 119 -14.66 -7.34 -13.41
N THR A 120 -14.07 -6.29 -13.98
CA THR A 120 -13.10 -6.33 -15.07
C THR A 120 -12.08 -5.21 -14.90
N CYS A 121 -10.86 -5.45 -15.35
CA CYS A 121 -9.80 -4.45 -15.41
C CYS A 121 -8.90 -4.71 -16.63
N ASN A 122 -7.97 -3.79 -16.89
CA ASN A 122 -6.92 -4.00 -17.86
C ASN A 122 -5.56 -3.65 -17.24
N ILE A 123 -4.48 -4.05 -17.88
CA ILE A 123 -3.12 -3.96 -17.33
C ILE A 123 -2.17 -3.16 -18.22
N SER A 124 -1.23 -2.46 -17.60
CA SER A 124 -0.18 -1.72 -18.30
C SER A 124 0.87 -2.64 -18.91
N GLU A 125 1.68 -2.11 -19.82
CA GLU A 125 2.75 -2.83 -20.52
C GLU A 125 3.73 -3.57 -19.61
N ASN A 126 3.93 -3.08 -18.39
CA ASN A 126 4.88 -3.61 -17.43
C ASN A 126 4.29 -4.69 -16.52
N ASN A 127 3.11 -5.17 -16.83
CA ASN A 127 2.42 -6.22 -16.09
C ASN A 127 2.21 -7.47 -16.94
N ILE A 128 2.08 -8.60 -16.24
CA ILE A 128 1.63 -9.88 -16.78
C ILE A 128 0.33 -10.23 -16.08
N GLY A 129 -0.68 -10.63 -16.87
CA GLY A 129 -1.94 -11.18 -16.37
C GLY A 129 -2.01 -12.68 -16.58
N ILE A 130 -2.65 -13.39 -15.65
CA ILE A 130 -2.93 -14.82 -15.76
C ILE A 130 -4.45 -15.00 -15.78
N LYS A 131 -4.98 -15.45 -16.90
CA LYS A 131 -6.40 -15.69 -17.15
C LYS A 131 -6.81 -17.07 -16.66
N LEU A 132 -7.65 -17.13 -15.66
CA LEU A 132 -7.99 -18.35 -14.95
C LEU A 132 -9.46 -18.77 -15.17
N LYS A 133 -10.09 -18.35 -16.25
CA LYS A 133 -11.50 -18.65 -16.55
C LYS A 133 -11.83 -20.13 -16.52
N ALA A 134 -10.88 -21.00 -16.91
CA ALA A 134 -11.09 -22.44 -16.98
C ALA A 134 -11.02 -23.17 -15.62
N TYR A 135 -10.62 -22.47 -14.55
CA TYR A 135 -10.38 -23.07 -13.25
C TYR A 135 -11.47 -22.64 -12.24
N ASN A 136 -11.73 -23.52 -11.26
CA ASN A 136 -12.62 -23.19 -10.15
C ASN A 136 -11.99 -22.17 -9.20
N LYS A 137 -12.80 -21.58 -8.35
CA LYS A 137 -12.39 -20.49 -7.44
C LYS A 137 -11.31 -20.94 -6.46
N GLU A 138 -11.40 -22.16 -5.95
CA GLU A 138 -10.50 -22.73 -4.97
C GLU A 138 -9.07 -22.88 -5.55
N PHE A 139 -8.97 -23.36 -6.77
CA PHE A 139 -7.68 -23.44 -7.48
C PHE A 139 -7.08 -22.06 -7.74
N LYS A 140 -7.90 -21.05 -8.10
CA LYS A 140 -7.41 -19.69 -8.32
C LYS A 140 -6.79 -19.10 -7.05
N TYR A 141 -7.44 -19.27 -5.90
CA TYR A 141 -6.90 -18.86 -4.61
C TYR A 141 -5.64 -19.61 -4.22
N TYR A 142 -5.64 -20.94 -4.40
CA TYR A 142 -4.44 -21.75 -4.22
C TYR A 142 -3.29 -21.24 -5.10
N LEU A 143 -3.54 -21.00 -6.38
CA LEU A 143 -2.51 -20.52 -7.31
C LEU A 143 -1.95 -19.16 -6.87
N CYS A 144 -2.79 -18.26 -6.39
CA CYS A 144 -2.35 -16.99 -5.81
C CYS A 144 -1.45 -17.20 -4.59
N ALA A 145 -1.82 -18.10 -3.67
CA ALA A 145 -1.00 -18.44 -2.50
C ALA A 145 0.32 -19.10 -2.91
N TYR A 146 0.30 -20.00 -3.88
CA TYR A 146 1.50 -20.64 -4.39
C TYR A 146 2.47 -19.64 -5.00
N LEU A 147 1.99 -18.80 -5.92
CA LEU A 147 2.83 -17.82 -6.61
C LEU A 147 3.41 -16.76 -5.67
N ASN A 148 2.74 -16.45 -4.58
CA ASN A 148 3.23 -15.56 -3.51
C ASN A 148 4.04 -16.30 -2.41
N SER A 149 4.19 -17.63 -2.50
CA SER A 149 5.01 -18.38 -1.54
C SER A 149 6.51 -18.15 -1.78
N LYS A 150 7.33 -18.37 -0.74
CA LYS A 150 8.79 -18.31 -0.88
C LYS A 150 9.32 -19.31 -1.91
N ILE A 151 8.66 -20.46 -2.07
CA ILE A 151 9.02 -21.50 -3.01
C ILE A 151 8.88 -21.01 -4.45
N ALA A 152 7.69 -20.52 -4.82
CA ALA A 152 7.46 -19.99 -6.18
C ALA A 152 8.28 -18.72 -6.45
N ASN A 153 8.40 -17.84 -5.46
CA ASN A 153 9.22 -16.62 -5.59
C ASN A 153 10.68 -16.97 -5.93
N ASN A 154 11.29 -17.96 -5.30
CA ASN A 154 12.64 -18.44 -5.64
C ASN A 154 12.73 -18.91 -7.10
N LEU A 155 11.70 -19.60 -7.62
CA LEU A 155 11.67 -20.08 -9.00
C LEU A 155 11.49 -18.92 -10.00
N ILE A 156 10.71 -17.90 -9.64
CA ILE A 156 10.48 -16.71 -10.44
C ILE A 156 11.72 -15.84 -10.50
N LEU A 157 12.31 -15.51 -9.34
CA LEU A 157 13.51 -14.67 -9.24
C LEU A 157 14.70 -15.27 -9.98
N ARG A 158 14.86 -16.59 -9.96
CA ARG A 158 15.86 -17.32 -10.75
C ARG A 158 15.75 -17.03 -12.24
N ARG A 159 14.53 -16.82 -12.77
CA ARG A 159 14.26 -16.63 -14.20
C ARG A 159 14.33 -15.16 -14.66
N ILE A 160 14.53 -14.22 -13.74
CA ILE A 160 14.71 -12.82 -14.07
C ILE A 160 15.96 -12.65 -14.94
N SER A 161 15.86 -11.79 -15.94
CA SER A 161 16.93 -11.40 -16.84
C SER A 161 17.11 -9.88 -16.85
N GLY A 162 18.28 -9.40 -17.28
CA GLY A 162 18.62 -7.98 -17.39
C GLY A 162 19.33 -7.43 -16.15
N ASN A 163 20.56 -6.90 -16.35
CA ASN A 163 21.40 -6.37 -15.26
C ASN A 163 20.99 -4.95 -14.85
N ALA A 164 20.58 -4.11 -15.79
CA ALA A 164 20.19 -2.73 -15.52
C ALA A 164 18.73 -2.59 -15.08
N GLN A 165 17.85 -3.38 -15.65
CA GLN A 165 16.44 -3.44 -15.30
C GLN A 165 15.98 -4.89 -15.25
N PRO A 166 15.82 -5.47 -14.05
CA PRO A 166 15.31 -6.82 -13.90
C PRO A 166 13.97 -6.98 -14.60
N LYS A 167 13.82 -8.06 -15.39
CA LYS A 167 12.59 -8.34 -16.15
C LYS A 167 12.30 -9.84 -16.19
N LEU A 168 11.04 -10.18 -16.03
CA LEU A 168 10.51 -11.52 -16.28
C LEU A 168 9.68 -11.53 -17.56
N ASN A 169 9.92 -12.47 -18.46
CA ASN A 169 9.18 -12.59 -19.70
C ASN A 169 8.01 -13.57 -19.58
N VAL A 170 7.03 -13.50 -20.47
CA VAL A 170 5.89 -14.43 -20.53
C VAL A 170 6.36 -15.89 -20.68
N ALA A 171 7.38 -16.13 -21.50
CA ALA A 171 7.95 -17.46 -21.69
C ALA A 171 8.55 -18.03 -20.38
N ASP A 172 9.24 -17.18 -19.59
CA ASP A 172 9.79 -17.58 -18.30
C ASP A 172 8.67 -17.95 -17.31
N MET A 173 7.55 -17.22 -17.32
CA MET A 173 6.39 -17.52 -16.47
C MET A 173 5.74 -18.85 -16.84
N MET A 174 5.70 -19.21 -18.13
CA MET A 174 5.18 -20.52 -18.59
C MET A 174 5.99 -21.71 -18.08
N ASN A 175 7.26 -21.50 -17.74
CA ASN A 175 8.16 -22.54 -17.27
C ASN A 175 8.16 -22.69 -15.73
N ILE A 176 7.28 -22.02 -15.02
CA ILE A 176 7.12 -22.20 -13.56
C ILE A 176 6.25 -23.45 -13.32
N PRO A 177 6.77 -24.54 -12.73
CA PRO A 177 5.98 -25.72 -12.44
C PRO A 177 5.04 -25.43 -11.27
N ILE A 178 3.77 -25.78 -11.42
CA ILE A 178 2.71 -25.58 -10.41
C ILE A 178 2.32 -26.96 -9.86
N PRO A 179 2.60 -27.26 -8.59
CA PRO A 179 2.21 -28.52 -7.99
C PRO A 179 0.69 -28.65 -7.91
N LYS A 180 0.17 -29.86 -8.08
CA LYS A 180 -1.26 -30.15 -7.95
C LYS A 180 -1.52 -30.88 -6.65
N PHE A 181 -2.53 -30.46 -5.95
CA PHE A 181 -2.95 -31.03 -4.68
C PHE A 181 -4.44 -31.43 -4.72
N SER A 182 -4.91 -31.97 -3.63
CA SER A 182 -6.32 -32.34 -3.47
C SER A 182 -7.22 -31.11 -3.39
N ASN A 183 -8.49 -31.27 -3.76
CA ASN A 183 -9.50 -30.24 -3.57
C ASN A 183 -9.67 -29.85 -2.09
N ASN A 184 -9.36 -30.77 -1.17
CA ASN A 184 -9.42 -30.49 0.27
C ASN A 184 -8.42 -29.40 0.66
N LEU A 185 -7.16 -29.51 0.24
CA LEU A 185 -6.15 -28.48 0.50
C LEU A 185 -6.50 -27.17 -0.19
N TYR A 186 -6.99 -27.20 -1.43
CA TYR A 186 -7.44 -26.00 -2.13
C TYR A 186 -8.55 -25.27 -1.38
N ASN A 187 -9.53 -26.00 -0.83
CA ASN A 187 -10.62 -25.45 -0.05
C ASN A 187 -10.12 -24.74 1.22
N HIS A 188 -9.22 -25.37 1.96
CA HIS A 188 -8.65 -24.76 3.16
C HIS A 188 -7.91 -23.46 2.86
N ILE A 189 -7.07 -23.44 1.82
CA ILE A 189 -6.34 -22.23 1.40
C ILE A 189 -7.33 -21.15 0.95
N ALA A 190 -8.34 -21.52 0.14
CA ALA A 190 -9.34 -20.59 -0.35
C ALA A 190 -10.15 -19.95 0.78
N GLN A 191 -10.53 -20.71 1.80
CA GLN A 191 -11.22 -20.19 2.98
C GLN A 191 -10.39 -19.14 3.73
N LYS A 192 -9.06 -19.41 3.92
CA LYS A 192 -8.18 -18.44 4.59
C LYS A 192 -8.05 -17.14 3.79
N ILE A 193 -7.84 -17.21 2.47
CA ILE A 193 -7.72 -16.03 1.61
C ILE A 193 -9.05 -15.26 1.51
N ALA A 194 -10.18 -15.96 1.37
CA ALA A 194 -11.49 -15.32 1.32
C ALA A 194 -11.82 -14.59 2.63
N LEU A 195 -11.50 -15.20 3.78
CA LEU A 195 -11.67 -14.56 5.08
C LEU A 195 -10.72 -13.36 5.22
N ALA A 196 -9.45 -13.50 4.81
CA ALA A 196 -8.49 -12.40 4.82
C ALA A 196 -8.98 -11.20 4.01
N TYR A 197 -9.49 -11.43 2.81
CA TYR A 197 -10.08 -10.39 1.96
C TYR A 197 -11.25 -9.67 2.63
N LYS A 198 -12.18 -10.46 3.23
CA LYS A 198 -13.30 -9.88 3.96
C LYS A 198 -12.83 -8.98 5.11
N LEU A 199 -11.90 -9.48 5.94
CA LEU A 199 -11.37 -8.71 7.07
C LEU A 199 -10.65 -7.43 6.63
N GLN A 200 -9.94 -7.47 5.51
CA GLN A 200 -9.30 -6.29 4.93
C GLN A 200 -10.33 -5.26 4.48
N LYS A 201 -11.39 -5.70 3.78
CA LYS A 201 -12.49 -4.82 3.39
C LYS A 201 -13.22 -4.21 4.58
N ASP A 202 -13.52 -5.02 5.59
CA ASP A 202 -14.15 -4.52 6.81
C ASP A 202 -13.28 -3.46 7.49
N ALA A 203 -11.96 -3.68 7.56
CA ALA A 203 -11.02 -2.71 8.10
C ALA A 203 -10.96 -1.41 7.27
N ASP A 204 -10.97 -1.51 5.94
CA ASP A 204 -10.95 -0.33 5.06
C ASP A 204 -12.27 0.46 5.13
N ASN A 205 -13.41 -0.21 5.31
CA ASN A 205 -14.70 0.45 5.57
C ASN A 205 -14.68 1.19 6.90
N ILE A 206 -14.22 0.57 8.00
CA ILE A 206 -14.08 1.22 9.32
C ILE A 206 -13.17 2.45 9.23
N PHE A 207 -12.07 2.36 8.48
CA PHE A 207 -11.17 3.49 8.26
C PHE A 207 -11.88 4.65 7.56
N LYS A 208 -12.62 4.35 6.49
CA LYS A 208 -13.39 5.35 5.73
C LYS A 208 -14.49 5.97 6.60
N GLU A 209 -15.28 5.16 7.29
CA GLU A 209 -16.32 5.63 8.22
C GLU A 209 -15.76 6.52 9.33
N SER A 210 -14.55 6.23 9.82
CA SER A 210 -13.88 7.05 10.83
C SER A 210 -13.48 8.44 10.29
N ILE A 211 -13.04 8.52 9.05
CA ILE A 211 -12.75 9.80 8.37
C ILE A 211 -14.06 10.57 8.17
N GLU A 212 -15.08 9.92 7.62
CA GLU A 212 -16.40 10.52 7.38
C GLU A 212 -17.05 11.01 8.67
N LEU A 213 -16.88 10.30 9.79
CA LEU A 213 -17.37 10.74 11.10
C LEU A 213 -16.77 12.09 11.50
N LEU A 214 -15.45 12.26 11.40
CA LEU A 214 -14.79 13.52 11.75
C LEU A 214 -15.14 14.64 10.77
N GLU A 215 -15.26 14.35 9.48
CA GLU A 215 -15.66 15.31 8.46
C GLU A 215 -17.12 15.78 8.65
N ASN A 216 -18.02 14.88 9.01
CA ASN A 216 -19.42 15.19 9.33
C ASN A 216 -19.54 16.03 10.60
N GLU A 217 -18.77 15.74 11.67
CA GLU A 217 -18.70 16.55 12.87
C GLU A 217 -18.25 18.00 12.57
N LEU A 218 -17.38 18.17 11.60
CA LEU A 218 -16.93 19.47 11.10
C LEU A 218 -17.89 20.09 10.07
N GLN A 219 -19.01 19.44 9.75
CA GLN A 219 -19.97 19.86 8.74
C GLN A 219 -19.35 20.05 7.34
N TYR A 220 -18.34 19.23 7.02
CA TYR A 220 -17.70 19.28 5.73
C TYR A 220 -18.64 18.82 4.61
N ASN A 221 -18.76 19.64 3.58
CA ASN A 221 -19.56 19.34 2.41
C ASN A 221 -18.66 19.35 1.16
N CYS A 222 -18.29 18.18 0.66
CA CYS A 222 -17.43 18.03 -0.52
C CYS A 222 -18.00 18.66 -1.80
N LYS A 223 -19.33 18.88 -1.88
CA LYS A 223 -20.01 19.52 -3.02
C LYS A 223 -19.96 21.06 -2.95
N TYR A 224 -19.59 21.62 -1.81
CA TYR A 224 -19.57 23.06 -1.57
C TYR A 224 -18.15 23.57 -1.27
N VAL A 225 -17.15 23.06 -1.93
CA VAL A 225 -15.80 23.59 -1.80
C VAL A 225 -15.63 24.73 -2.80
N PRO A 226 -15.30 25.96 -2.34
CA PRO A 226 -15.03 27.06 -3.25
C PRO A 226 -13.90 26.69 -4.22
N ASN A 227 -14.14 26.82 -5.50
CA ASN A 227 -13.16 26.54 -6.54
C ASN A 227 -12.99 27.76 -7.45
N ASN A 228 -12.53 28.86 -6.85
CA ASN A 228 -12.22 30.09 -7.58
C ASN A 228 -10.72 30.16 -7.86
N ASN A 229 -10.38 30.27 -9.14
CA ASN A 229 -8.99 30.46 -9.60
C ASN A 229 -8.49 31.90 -9.34
N ILE A 230 -9.36 32.81 -8.91
CA ILE A 230 -9.03 34.20 -8.62
C ILE A 230 -9.43 34.47 -7.17
N SER A 231 -8.47 34.87 -6.36
CA SER A 231 -8.73 35.35 -5.00
C SER A 231 -8.10 36.75 -4.80
N THR A 232 -8.74 37.55 -3.99
CA THR A 232 -8.21 38.88 -3.59
C THR A 232 -7.87 38.88 -2.11
N ASN A 233 -6.71 39.40 -1.75
CA ASN A 233 -6.32 39.50 -0.36
C ASN A 233 -5.76 40.91 -0.03
N LYS A 234 -5.90 41.34 1.23
CA LYS A 234 -5.33 42.59 1.69
C LYS A 234 -3.83 42.45 1.89
N LEU A 235 -3.05 43.44 1.46
CA LEU A 235 -1.60 43.48 1.67
C LEU A 235 -1.22 43.25 3.15
N SER A 236 -2.04 43.78 4.10
CA SER A 236 -1.83 43.57 5.53
C SER A 236 -1.86 42.08 5.93
N ASN A 237 -2.64 41.22 5.25
CA ASN A 237 -2.66 39.80 5.50
C ASN A 237 -1.43 39.09 4.90
N VAL A 238 -0.97 39.54 3.74
CA VAL A 238 0.26 39.07 3.12
C VAL A 238 1.46 39.34 4.04
N LEU A 239 1.54 40.51 4.60
CA LEU A 239 2.60 40.92 5.55
C LEU A 239 2.59 40.04 6.83
N LYS A 240 1.42 39.64 7.31
CA LYS A 240 1.24 38.76 8.48
C LYS A 240 1.62 37.33 8.21
N ASN A 241 1.45 36.87 6.97
CA ASN A 241 1.71 35.48 6.56
C ASN A 241 3.13 35.30 5.98
N ASN A 242 4.14 35.82 6.64
CA ASN A 242 5.56 35.67 6.24
C ASN A 242 5.86 36.17 4.82
N PHE A 243 5.17 37.20 4.34
CA PHE A 243 5.32 37.76 2.99
C PHE A 243 5.01 36.76 1.86
N ARG A 244 4.22 35.72 2.11
CA ARG A 244 3.79 34.80 1.04
C ARG A 244 2.92 35.53 0.04
N ILE A 245 3.29 35.46 -1.25
CA ILE A 245 2.61 36.08 -2.38
C ILE A 245 2.16 35.05 -3.43
N ASP A 246 2.34 33.76 -3.14
CA ASP A 246 1.93 32.68 -4.00
C ASP A 246 0.38 32.56 -4.03
N ALA A 247 -0.20 32.56 -5.24
CA ALA A 247 -1.64 32.53 -5.43
C ALA A 247 -2.30 31.27 -4.84
N GLU A 248 -1.59 30.12 -4.87
CA GLU A 248 -2.07 28.86 -4.32
C GLU A 248 -2.42 28.97 -2.84
N PHE A 249 -1.56 29.62 -2.05
CA PHE A 249 -1.77 29.80 -0.60
C PHE A 249 -3.07 30.53 -0.25
N TYR A 250 -3.54 31.43 -1.13
CA TYR A 250 -4.68 32.30 -0.88
C TYR A 250 -5.99 31.82 -1.53
N GLN A 251 -6.06 30.58 -2.02
CA GLN A 251 -7.31 30.04 -2.56
C GLN A 251 -8.42 30.03 -1.50
N GLU A 252 -9.64 30.33 -1.93
CA GLU A 252 -10.81 30.40 -1.04
C GLU A 252 -11.12 29.09 -0.33
N LYS A 253 -10.79 27.94 -0.94
CA LYS A 253 -10.98 26.61 -0.33
C LYS A 253 -10.27 26.50 1.02
N TYR A 254 -9.09 27.09 1.18
CA TYR A 254 -8.33 27.02 2.44
C TYR A 254 -8.96 27.88 3.55
N GLN A 255 -9.56 29.02 3.18
CA GLN A 255 -10.34 29.79 4.13
C GLN A 255 -11.55 29.00 4.60
N TYR A 256 -12.28 28.37 3.68
CA TYR A 256 -13.41 27.49 3.99
C TYR A 256 -13.02 26.37 4.98
N TYR A 257 -11.96 25.63 4.73
CA TYR A 257 -11.49 24.57 5.63
C TYR A 257 -11.13 25.09 7.03
N ASN A 258 -10.41 26.20 7.11
CA ASN A 258 -10.07 26.85 8.39
C ASN A 258 -11.31 27.34 9.13
N GLU A 259 -12.34 27.81 8.44
CA GLU A 259 -13.60 28.23 9.05
C GLU A 259 -14.39 27.05 9.63
N LEU A 260 -14.41 25.89 8.96
CA LEU A 260 -15.03 24.67 9.51
C LEU A 260 -14.41 24.30 10.86
N ILE A 261 -13.07 24.32 10.94
CA ILE A 261 -12.37 24.04 12.20
C ILE A 261 -12.71 25.06 13.28
N ARG A 262 -12.67 26.37 12.95
CA ARG A 262 -12.92 27.45 13.92
C ARG A 262 -14.35 27.49 14.43
N LYS A 263 -15.32 27.06 13.64
CA LYS A 263 -16.75 27.00 13.99
C LYS A 263 -17.14 25.71 14.72
N TYR A 264 -16.19 24.77 14.87
CA TYR A 264 -16.52 23.52 15.56
C TYR A 264 -16.95 23.77 17.01
N LYS A 265 -18.07 23.18 17.41
CA LYS A 265 -18.71 23.39 18.72
C LYS A 265 -17.82 23.02 19.92
N GLY A 266 -16.95 22.01 19.75
CA GLY A 266 -15.99 21.57 20.78
C GLY A 266 -14.77 22.48 20.90
N GLY A 267 -14.69 23.53 20.08
CA GLY A 267 -13.57 24.46 20.02
C GLY A 267 -12.40 23.95 19.16
N TYR A 268 -11.41 24.79 19.04
CA TYR A 268 -10.19 24.51 18.29
C TYR A 268 -8.97 25.10 19.01
N ASP A 269 -7.80 24.64 18.62
CA ASP A 269 -6.53 25.20 19.08
C ASP A 269 -5.46 24.92 18.01
N THR A 270 -4.29 25.52 18.15
CA THR A 270 -3.18 25.22 17.25
C THR A 270 -2.52 23.88 17.61
N ILE A 271 -1.86 23.24 16.64
CA ILE A 271 -1.04 22.04 16.89
C ILE A 271 -0.02 22.35 18.00
N GLY A 272 0.64 23.51 17.95
CA GLY A 272 1.65 23.91 18.93
C GLY A 272 1.15 24.02 20.37
N ASN A 273 -0.14 24.33 20.57
CA ASN A 273 -0.75 24.43 21.90
C ASN A 273 -1.43 23.12 22.35
N SER A 274 -1.77 22.26 21.42
CA SER A 274 -2.53 21.04 21.70
C SER A 274 -1.70 19.78 21.66
N CYS A 275 -0.52 19.83 21.01
CA CYS A 275 0.34 18.69 20.81
C CYS A 275 1.76 18.93 21.32
N ILE A 276 2.39 17.88 21.79
CA ILE A 276 3.82 17.81 22.05
C ILE A 276 4.48 17.32 20.76
N ILE A 277 5.44 18.08 20.23
CA ILE A 277 6.19 17.68 19.03
C ILE A 277 7.54 17.11 19.47
N ASN A 278 7.78 15.83 19.13
CA ASN A 278 9.06 15.21 19.36
C ASN A 278 9.99 15.45 18.16
N ASP A 279 10.87 16.43 18.29
CA ASP A 279 11.84 16.78 17.25
C ASP A 279 13.31 16.56 17.68
N LYS A 280 13.51 15.85 18.79
CA LYS A 280 14.85 15.53 19.29
C LYS A 280 15.57 14.62 18.31
N ASN A 281 16.79 15.01 17.95
CA ASN A 281 17.66 14.17 17.13
C ASN A 281 18.16 13.00 17.98
N TYR A 282 18.01 11.81 17.44
CA TYR A 282 18.59 10.58 17.94
C TYR A 282 19.79 10.19 17.08
N LEU A 283 20.87 9.75 17.70
CA LEU A 283 22.05 9.23 17.01
C LEU A 283 22.05 7.71 17.13
N PRO A 284 21.77 6.98 16.04
CA PRO A 284 21.80 5.52 16.05
C PRO A 284 23.22 5.02 16.37
N LYS A 285 23.31 3.99 17.19
CA LYS A 285 24.59 3.30 17.47
C LYS A 285 24.93 2.37 16.33
N ASN A 286 26.18 2.37 15.90
CA ASN A 286 26.64 1.63 14.72
C ASN A 286 26.37 0.13 14.79
N GLU A 287 26.48 -0.46 15.99
CA GLU A 287 26.38 -1.91 16.19
C GLU A 287 24.94 -2.39 16.38
N GLU A 288 23.98 -1.50 16.67
CA GLU A 288 22.61 -1.85 16.90
C GLU A 288 21.81 -1.91 15.58
N LYS A 289 20.76 -2.72 15.53
CA LYS A 289 19.81 -2.77 14.42
C LYS A 289 18.54 -1.99 14.80
N TYR A 290 18.00 -1.30 13.83
CA TYR A 290 16.80 -0.49 13.98
C TYR A 290 15.82 -0.73 12.83
N LYS A 291 14.53 -0.80 13.14
CA LYS A 291 13.49 -0.65 12.13
C LYS A 291 13.50 0.79 11.65
N TYR A 292 13.71 0.99 10.35
CA TYR A 292 13.78 2.32 9.77
C TYR A 292 12.52 2.62 8.94
N ILE A 293 11.82 3.70 9.29
CA ILE A 293 10.58 4.14 8.68
C ILE A 293 10.85 5.33 7.76
N GLU A 294 10.61 5.13 6.47
CA GLU A 294 10.64 6.17 5.45
C GLU A 294 9.22 6.59 5.04
N LEU A 295 9.10 7.70 4.32
CA LEU A 295 7.82 8.16 3.77
C LEU A 295 7.15 7.10 2.87
N ALA A 296 7.96 6.41 2.07
CA ALA A 296 7.51 5.35 1.18
C ALA A 296 6.96 4.10 1.90
N ASN A 297 7.33 3.90 3.18
CA ASN A 297 6.83 2.78 3.97
C ASN A 297 5.40 2.99 4.50
N ILE A 298 4.76 4.14 4.27
CA ILE A 298 3.43 4.40 4.81
C ILE A 298 2.41 4.36 3.68
N LYS A 299 1.47 3.42 3.79
CA LYS A 299 0.31 3.33 2.89
C LYS A 299 -0.70 4.45 3.20
N ASN A 300 -1.59 4.78 2.26
CA ASN A 300 -2.62 5.81 2.44
C ASN A 300 -3.52 5.56 3.65
N ASN A 301 -3.77 4.30 3.97
CA ASN A 301 -4.56 3.89 5.12
C ASN A 301 -3.79 3.89 6.45
N GLY A 302 -2.53 4.36 6.45
CA GLY A 302 -1.67 4.45 7.63
C GLY A 302 -0.98 3.14 8.03
N GLU A 303 -1.09 2.09 7.23
CA GLU A 303 -0.31 0.86 7.45
C GLU A 303 1.15 1.06 7.06
N PHE A 304 2.01 0.30 7.73
CA PHE A 304 3.42 0.23 7.39
C PHE A 304 3.66 -0.90 6.39
N ASP A 305 4.43 -0.61 5.35
CA ASP A 305 4.82 -1.52 4.29
C ASP A 305 6.35 -1.64 4.26
N ALA A 306 6.86 -2.87 4.16
CA ALA A 306 8.26 -3.19 3.94
C ALA A 306 9.26 -2.41 4.83
N VAL A 307 8.95 -2.26 6.14
CA VAL A 307 9.89 -1.64 7.08
C VAL A 307 11.04 -2.60 7.38
N GLU A 308 12.23 -2.24 6.92
CA GLU A 308 13.43 -3.04 7.08
C GLU A 308 14.13 -2.80 8.42
N GLU A 309 14.80 -3.84 8.91
CA GLU A 309 15.73 -3.76 10.02
C GLU A 309 17.14 -3.52 9.51
N ILE A 310 17.67 -2.31 9.76
CA ILE A 310 18.94 -1.83 9.22
C ILE A 310 19.94 -1.60 10.35
N GLN A 311 21.17 -2.02 10.14
CA GLN A 311 22.28 -1.74 11.07
C GLN A 311 22.54 -0.23 11.16
N GLY A 312 22.77 0.30 12.36
CA GLY A 312 22.91 1.74 12.59
C GLY A 312 23.97 2.42 11.73
N SER A 313 25.10 1.71 11.45
CA SER A 313 26.16 2.20 10.55
C SER A 313 25.72 2.34 9.08
N LYS A 314 24.63 1.70 8.67
CA LYS A 314 24.08 1.72 7.30
C LYS A 314 22.85 2.61 7.16
N LEU A 315 22.35 3.18 8.26
CA LEU A 315 21.19 4.04 8.23
C LEU A 315 21.47 5.34 7.45
N PRO A 316 20.51 5.85 6.68
CA PRO A 316 20.63 7.13 5.99
C PRO A 316 20.83 8.27 6.98
N THR A 317 21.48 9.35 6.56
CA THR A 317 21.75 10.54 7.40
C THR A 317 20.48 11.19 7.95
N ARG A 318 19.34 11.01 7.28
CA ARG A 318 18.02 11.49 7.71
C ARG A 318 17.33 10.60 8.75
N ALA A 319 17.87 9.43 9.09
CA ALA A 319 17.33 8.52 10.12
C ALA A 319 17.69 9.05 11.52
N ARG A 320 16.94 10.05 12.00
CA ARG A 320 17.30 10.84 13.21
C ARG A 320 16.16 11.01 14.21
N ARG A 321 15.00 10.44 13.95
CA ARG A 321 13.83 10.61 14.82
C ARG A 321 13.45 9.28 15.43
N LYS A 322 13.55 9.15 16.74
CA LYS A 322 13.08 7.96 17.47
C LYS A 322 11.61 8.10 17.78
N VAL A 323 10.82 7.06 17.52
CA VAL A 323 9.37 7.03 17.76
C VAL A 323 9.01 6.04 18.85
N THR A 324 7.92 6.32 19.55
CA THR A 324 7.35 5.44 20.59
C THR A 324 5.88 5.15 20.30
N THR A 325 5.39 4.04 20.85
CA THR A 325 3.98 3.63 20.70
C THR A 325 3.03 4.75 21.12
N GLY A 326 2.00 4.96 20.32
CA GLY A 326 0.99 5.99 20.55
C GLY A 326 1.30 7.34 19.90
N GLN A 327 2.51 7.57 19.42
CA GLN A 327 2.83 8.78 18.65
C GLN A 327 2.27 8.69 17.23
N VAL A 328 1.91 9.83 16.67
CA VAL A 328 1.49 9.96 15.28
C VAL A 328 2.61 10.63 14.48
N ILE A 329 3.00 10.01 13.37
CA ILE A 329 3.97 10.57 12.43
C ILE A 329 3.25 11.11 11.22
N ILE A 330 3.66 12.31 10.76
CA ILE A 330 3.03 13.05 9.66
C ILE A 330 4.11 13.56 8.75
N SER A 331 4.00 13.30 7.44
CA SER A 331 4.94 13.83 6.47
C SER A 331 4.91 15.36 6.42
N SER A 332 6.10 15.95 6.36
CA SER A 332 6.28 17.38 6.09
C SER A 332 6.55 17.68 4.62
N ILE A 333 6.69 16.67 3.76
CA ILE A 333 7.14 16.79 2.38
C ILE A 333 5.94 16.80 1.44
N GLU A 334 5.82 17.80 0.58
CA GLU A 334 4.83 17.85 -0.50
C GLU A 334 4.94 16.60 -1.38
N GLY A 335 3.81 16.14 -1.93
CA GLY A 335 3.75 14.89 -2.69
C GLY A 335 3.73 13.61 -1.84
N SER A 336 3.92 13.73 -0.52
CA SER A 336 3.80 12.62 0.45
C SER A 336 3.06 13.00 1.73
N LEU A 337 2.30 14.09 1.74
CA LEU A 337 1.55 14.58 2.92
C LEU A 337 0.55 13.54 3.46
N GLU A 338 0.07 12.66 2.59
CA GLU A 338 -0.76 11.52 2.98
C GLU A 338 -0.02 10.46 3.83
N SER A 339 1.32 10.50 3.86
CA SER A 339 2.12 9.58 4.67
C SER A 339 2.01 10.00 6.15
N CYS A 340 0.92 9.56 6.77
CA CYS A 340 0.60 9.73 8.18
C CYS A 340 0.27 8.35 8.78
N ALA A 341 0.84 8.03 9.95
CA ALA A 341 0.62 6.75 10.62
C ALA A 341 0.64 6.88 12.14
N LEU A 342 -0.11 6.01 12.79
CA LEU A 342 -0.06 5.79 14.24
C LEU A 342 0.99 4.71 14.56
N ILE A 343 1.93 5.02 15.42
CA ILE A 343 2.96 4.07 15.87
C ILE A 343 2.33 3.03 16.79
N ASN A 344 2.21 1.82 16.30
CA ASN A 344 1.73 0.67 17.07
C ASN A 344 2.90 -0.04 17.81
N PRO A 345 2.65 -0.96 18.76
CA PRO A 345 3.67 -1.58 19.59
C PRO A 345 4.80 -2.29 18.82
N GLN A 346 4.53 -2.80 17.61
CA GLN A 346 5.56 -3.49 16.82
C GLN A 346 6.63 -2.56 16.26
N TYR A 347 6.35 -1.24 16.22
CA TYR A 347 7.28 -0.19 15.77
C TYR A 347 7.76 0.70 16.91
N ASN A 348 7.54 0.28 18.15
CA ASN A 348 8.12 0.98 19.30
C ASN A 348 9.65 1.01 19.17
N ASP A 349 10.26 2.14 19.51
CA ASP A 349 11.70 2.39 19.41
C ASP A 349 12.27 2.37 17.98
N SER A 350 11.44 2.35 16.95
CA SER A 350 11.87 2.51 15.56
C SER A 350 12.45 3.90 15.32
N ILE A 351 13.25 4.02 14.26
CA ILE A 351 13.78 5.30 13.82
C ILE A 351 13.04 5.70 12.53
N CYS A 352 12.60 6.93 12.45
CA CYS A 352 12.03 7.46 11.22
C CYS A 352 12.87 8.62 10.63
N SER A 353 12.55 8.95 9.39
CA SER A 353 13.16 10.06 8.64
C SER A 353 12.84 11.41 9.31
N THR A 354 13.76 12.36 9.21
CA THR A 354 13.53 13.79 9.57
C THR A 354 12.45 14.46 8.72
N GLY A 355 11.99 13.81 7.65
CA GLY A 355 10.83 14.25 6.85
C GLY A 355 9.49 14.10 7.56
N PHE A 356 9.46 13.52 8.78
CA PHE A 356 8.25 13.42 9.58
C PHE A 356 8.23 14.42 10.73
N TYR A 357 7.06 14.99 11.01
CA TYR A 357 6.70 15.50 12.33
C TYR A 357 6.16 14.35 13.18
N ILE A 358 6.58 14.28 14.44
CA ILE A 358 6.15 13.28 15.41
C ILE A 358 5.39 14.02 16.49
N ILE A 359 4.13 13.69 16.67
CA ILE A 359 3.24 14.37 17.62
C ILE A 359 2.50 13.42 18.53
N GLU A 360 2.18 13.91 19.72
CA GLU A 360 1.25 13.32 20.67
C GLU A 360 0.46 14.42 21.36
N SER A 361 -0.71 14.13 21.93
CA SER A 361 -1.57 15.15 22.54
C SER A 361 -2.23 14.63 23.82
N ASN A 362 -2.36 15.54 24.81
CA ASN A 362 -3.14 15.29 26.02
C ASN A 362 -4.62 15.67 25.84
N LYS A 363 -4.97 16.42 24.78
CA LYS A 363 -6.34 16.87 24.49
C LYS A 363 -7.07 15.93 23.53
N ILE A 364 -6.33 15.32 22.60
CA ILE A 364 -6.85 14.46 21.56
C ILE A 364 -6.12 13.10 21.66
N ASN A 365 -6.86 11.99 21.70
CA ASN A 365 -6.22 10.68 21.70
C ASN A 365 -5.51 10.39 20.35
N SER A 366 -4.57 9.49 20.38
CA SER A 366 -3.67 9.18 19.25
C SER A 366 -4.43 8.69 18.02
N GLU A 367 -5.47 7.89 18.21
CA GLU A 367 -6.29 7.34 17.13
C GLU A 367 -7.08 8.45 16.43
N THR A 368 -7.70 9.36 17.21
CA THR A 368 -8.40 10.52 16.64
C THR A 368 -7.43 11.45 15.93
N LEU A 369 -6.25 11.68 16.51
CA LEU A 369 -5.22 12.50 15.89
C LEU A 369 -4.77 11.89 14.56
N PHE A 370 -4.55 10.58 14.50
CA PHE A 370 -4.22 9.85 13.27
C PHE A 370 -5.31 10.02 12.19
N ILE A 371 -6.59 9.78 12.53
CA ILE A 371 -7.70 9.90 11.58
C ILE A 371 -7.88 11.36 11.15
N LEU A 372 -7.74 12.32 12.06
CA LEU A 372 -7.83 13.74 11.75
C LEU A 372 -6.87 14.14 10.62
N PHE A 373 -5.62 13.71 10.67
CA PHE A 373 -4.65 13.96 9.59
C PHE A 373 -4.90 13.15 8.31
N LYS A 374 -5.87 12.25 8.29
CA LYS A 374 -6.36 11.57 7.09
C LYS A 374 -7.60 12.23 6.47
N THR A 375 -8.26 13.17 7.18
CA THR A 375 -9.40 13.91 6.62
C THR A 375 -8.97 14.79 5.46
N LYS A 376 -9.87 14.99 4.50
CA LYS A 376 -9.64 15.91 3.37
C LYS A 376 -9.31 17.32 3.86
N ILE A 377 -9.97 17.77 4.91
CA ILE A 377 -9.77 19.10 5.50
C ILE A 377 -8.30 19.31 5.91
N LEU A 378 -7.74 18.40 6.71
CA LEU A 378 -6.37 18.56 7.19
C LEU A 378 -5.34 18.31 6.08
N GLN A 379 -5.60 17.39 5.15
CA GLN A 379 -4.73 17.19 3.99
C GLN A 379 -4.61 18.46 3.13
N GLU A 380 -5.72 19.15 2.87
CA GLU A 380 -5.72 20.41 2.14
C GLU A 380 -5.00 21.53 2.92
N ILE A 381 -5.22 21.60 4.24
CA ILE A 381 -4.51 22.60 5.07
C ILE A 381 -2.99 22.32 5.10
N LEU A 382 -2.55 21.04 5.16
CA LEU A 382 -1.15 20.70 5.03
C LEU A 382 -0.59 21.11 3.67
N GLN A 383 -1.33 20.86 2.58
CA GLN A 383 -0.95 21.30 1.23
C GLN A 383 -0.78 22.82 1.15
N GLN A 384 -1.70 23.60 1.75
CA GLN A 384 -1.59 25.05 1.84
C GLN A 384 -0.28 25.51 2.50
N GLN A 385 0.17 24.81 3.54
CA GLN A 385 1.36 25.21 4.31
C GLN A 385 2.69 24.80 3.63
N ALA A 386 2.65 23.90 2.67
CA ALA A 386 3.84 23.49 1.92
C ALA A 386 4.41 24.69 1.13
N SER A 387 5.71 24.87 1.17
CA SER A 387 6.43 25.96 0.49
C SER A 387 7.84 25.54 0.12
N GLY A 388 8.39 26.14 -0.93
CA GLY A 388 9.74 25.86 -1.44
C GLY A 388 9.74 25.74 -2.96
N THR A 389 10.93 25.83 -3.58
CA THR A 389 11.09 25.81 -5.04
C THR A 389 11.65 24.50 -5.58
N ILE A 390 12.46 23.78 -4.79
CA ILE A 390 13.13 22.55 -5.21
C ILE A 390 12.61 21.36 -4.41
N LEU A 391 12.55 21.52 -3.08
CA LEU A 391 11.97 20.55 -2.16
C LEU A 391 10.94 21.27 -1.32
N THR A 392 9.68 21.14 -1.73
CA THR A 392 8.56 21.79 -1.06
C THR A 392 8.23 21.04 0.22
N SER A 393 8.26 21.74 1.34
CA SER A 393 7.99 21.16 2.65
C SER A 393 7.29 22.17 3.57
N ILE A 394 6.63 21.66 4.60
CA ILE A 394 6.01 22.47 5.64
C ILE A 394 7.09 22.84 6.66
N SER A 395 7.26 24.13 6.94
CA SER A 395 8.17 24.57 8.01
C SER A 395 7.59 24.19 9.39
N LYS A 396 8.48 24.02 10.39
CA LYS A 396 8.04 23.73 11.78
C LYS A 396 7.12 24.81 12.32
N LYS A 397 7.39 26.07 12.01
CA LYS A 397 6.57 27.22 12.44
C LYS A 397 5.18 27.16 11.83
N ASP A 398 5.08 26.88 10.53
CA ASP A 398 3.80 26.81 9.82
C ASP A 398 2.99 25.61 10.29
N PHE A 399 3.63 24.44 10.47
CA PHE A 399 2.97 23.26 11.03
C PHE A 399 2.41 23.52 12.44
N TRP A 400 3.15 24.17 13.31
CA TRP A 400 2.71 24.51 14.67
C TRP A 400 1.50 25.43 14.70
N ASN A 401 1.38 26.32 13.72
CA ASN A 401 0.29 27.28 13.62
C ASN A 401 -1.00 26.73 12.95
N ILE A 402 -0.98 25.50 12.48
CA ILE A 402 -2.18 24.86 11.95
C ILE A 402 -3.23 24.70 13.06
N ASN A 403 -4.44 25.20 12.80
CA ASN A 403 -5.58 24.99 13.68
C ASN A 403 -6.09 23.55 13.53
N ILE A 404 -6.40 22.91 14.66
CA ILE A 404 -7.03 21.60 14.72
C ILE A 404 -8.25 21.65 15.65
N PRO A 405 -9.35 20.93 15.33
CA PRO A 405 -10.52 20.85 16.20
C PRO A 405 -10.23 19.99 17.44
N ILE A 406 -10.81 20.34 18.57
CA ILE A 406 -10.74 19.54 19.79
C ILE A 406 -12.06 18.77 19.92
N PHE A 407 -12.07 17.55 19.39
CA PHE A 407 -13.26 16.72 19.39
C PHE A 407 -13.74 16.33 20.79
N GLU A 408 -15.06 16.23 20.96
CA GLU A 408 -15.68 15.77 22.20
C GLU A 408 -15.22 14.35 22.56
N LYS A 409 -15.18 14.02 23.85
CA LYS A 409 -14.64 12.75 24.34
C LYS A 409 -15.38 11.51 23.84
N ASN A 410 -16.71 11.62 23.60
CA ASN A 410 -17.50 10.55 23.00
C ASN A 410 -17.05 10.26 21.56
N ILE A 411 -16.82 11.26 20.73
CA ILE A 411 -16.32 11.12 19.36
C ILE A 411 -14.92 10.48 19.38
N GLN A 412 -14.02 11.01 20.22
CA GLN A 412 -12.68 10.45 20.37
C GLN A 412 -12.72 8.98 20.80
N LYS A 413 -13.65 8.57 21.68
CA LYS A 413 -13.82 7.18 22.10
C LYS A 413 -14.28 6.30 20.94
N THR A 414 -15.26 6.73 20.17
CA THR A 414 -15.73 6.00 18.97
C THR A 414 -14.60 5.81 17.95
N ILE A 415 -13.84 6.86 17.64
CA ILE A 415 -12.71 6.76 16.74
C ILE A 415 -11.63 5.81 17.28
N MET A 416 -11.34 5.86 18.57
CA MET A 416 -10.37 4.94 19.20
C MET A 416 -10.80 3.49 19.02
N GLU A 417 -12.06 3.16 19.34
CA GLU A 417 -12.61 1.80 19.17
C GLU A 417 -12.54 1.35 17.72
N ASN A 418 -12.91 2.21 16.78
CA ASN A 418 -12.83 1.94 15.34
C ASN A 418 -11.41 1.64 14.87
N VAL A 419 -10.45 2.51 15.21
CA VAL A 419 -9.05 2.37 14.79
C VAL A 419 -8.41 1.11 15.39
N GLN A 420 -8.69 0.82 16.66
CA GLN A 420 -8.20 -0.41 17.31
C GLN A 420 -8.78 -1.65 16.62
N ASN A 421 -10.08 -1.67 16.35
CA ASN A 421 -10.73 -2.76 15.62
C ASN A 421 -10.13 -2.92 14.21
N MET A 422 -9.97 -1.82 13.47
CA MET A 422 -9.33 -1.82 12.17
C MET A 422 -7.94 -2.48 12.20
N PHE A 423 -7.09 -2.15 13.17
CA PHE A 423 -5.76 -2.77 13.29
C PHE A 423 -5.84 -4.27 13.64
N ILE A 424 -6.79 -4.67 14.47
CA ILE A 424 -7.03 -6.09 14.78
C ILE A 424 -7.43 -6.87 13.52
N LEU A 425 -8.37 -6.34 12.75
CA LEU A 425 -8.84 -6.97 11.51
C LEU A 425 -7.72 -7.10 10.49
N ARG A 426 -6.92 -6.05 10.28
CA ARG A 426 -5.76 -6.07 9.37
C ARG A 426 -4.71 -7.09 9.81
N LYS A 427 -4.35 -7.09 11.10
CA LYS A 427 -3.40 -8.07 11.62
C LYS A 427 -3.88 -9.50 11.40
N LYS A 428 -5.17 -9.76 11.63
CA LYS A 428 -5.78 -11.08 11.40
C LYS A 428 -5.79 -11.43 9.91
N SER A 429 -6.11 -10.48 9.02
CA SER A 429 -6.03 -10.66 7.56
C SER A 429 -4.63 -11.06 7.13
N ASN A 430 -3.61 -10.30 7.50
CA ASN A 430 -2.22 -10.58 7.14
C ASN A 430 -1.76 -11.95 7.67
N SER A 431 -2.14 -12.31 8.90
CA SER A 431 -1.84 -13.64 9.46
C SER A 431 -2.45 -14.77 8.62
N LEU A 432 -3.70 -14.63 8.16
CA LEU A 432 -4.38 -15.62 7.33
C LEU A 432 -3.70 -15.79 5.97
N LEU A 433 -3.22 -14.70 5.36
CA LEU A 433 -2.46 -14.76 4.09
C LEU A 433 -1.12 -15.46 4.27
N GLU A 434 -0.41 -15.19 5.38
CA GLU A 434 0.83 -15.91 5.69
C GLU A 434 0.57 -17.41 5.95
N ILE A 435 -0.52 -17.77 6.65
CA ILE A 435 -0.93 -19.16 6.82
C ILE A 435 -1.21 -19.81 5.46
N ALA A 436 -1.92 -19.13 4.55
CA ALA A 436 -2.21 -19.65 3.22
C ALA A 436 -0.92 -19.96 2.42
N LYS A 437 0.07 -19.06 2.42
CA LYS A 437 1.40 -19.31 1.83
C LYS A 437 2.09 -20.50 2.49
N LYS A 438 2.06 -20.53 3.81
CA LYS A 438 2.74 -21.60 4.59
C LYS A 438 2.14 -22.98 4.35
N LEU A 439 0.83 -23.10 4.18
CA LEU A 439 0.17 -24.37 3.83
C LEU A 439 0.70 -24.92 2.51
N VAL A 440 0.85 -24.07 1.51
CA VAL A 440 1.43 -24.48 0.22
C VAL A 440 2.88 -24.92 0.38
N GLU A 441 3.69 -24.17 1.13
CA GLU A 441 5.09 -24.50 1.38
C GLU A 441 5.24 -25.86 2.07
N ILE A 442 4.46 -26.11 3.14
CA ILE A 442 4.48 -27.38 3.87
C ILE A 442 4.03 -28.56 2.97
N ALA A 443 2.97 -28.34 2.16
CA ALA A 443 2.50 -29.38 1.24
C ALA A 443 3.56 -29.76 0.21
N ILE A 444 4.34 -28.80 -0.31
CA ILE A 444 5.46 -29.06 -1.23
C ILE A 444 6.66 -29.68 -0.52
N GLU A 445 7.03 -29.17 0.65
CA GLU A 445 8.21 -29.60 1.38
C GLU A 445 8.02 -30.96 2.06
N LYS A 446 6.82 -31.26 2.51
CA LYS A 446 6.48 -32.48 3.22
C LYS A 446 5.38 -33.27 2.48
N ASN A 447 4.11 -32.96 2.77
CA ASN A 447 2.92 -33.53 2.14
C ASN A 447 1.66 -32.74 2.56
N GLU A 448 0.50 -33.07 1.96
CA GLU A 448 -0.79 -32.43 2.26
C GLU A 448 -1.27 -32.68 3.70
N ASP A 449 -1.05 -33.87 4.25
CA ASP A 449 -1.50 -34.21 5.62
C ASP A 449 -0.81 -33.35 6.65
N GLU A 450 0.48 -33.09 6.49
CA GLU A 450 1.23 -32.19 7.37
C GLU A 450 0.77 -30.74 7.23
N ALA A 451 0.42 -30.31 6.02
CA ALA A 451 -0.17 -28.97 5.80
C ALA A 451 -1.53 -28.83 6.51
N ILE A 452 -2.38 -29.86 6.42
CA ILE A 452 -3.68 -29.86 7.10
C ILE A 452 -3.52 -29.91 8.63
N LYS A 453 -2.57 -30.69 9.17
CA LYS A 453 -2.26 -30.68 10.61
C LYS A 453 -1.82 -29.30 11.10
N TYR A 454 -1.06 -28.57 10.29
CA TYR A 454 -0.62 -27.20 10.62
C TYR A 454 -1.79 -26.24 10.82
N ILE A 455 -2.90 -26.40 10.09
CA ILE A 455 -4.12 -25.57 10.27
C ILE A 455 -4.64 -25.73 11.70
N ASN A 456 -4.79 -26.97 12.17
CA ASN A 456 -5.35 -27.27 13.48
C ASN A 456 -4.50 -26.75 14.67
N GLN A 457 -3.22 -26.46 14.40
CA GLN A 457 -2.30 -25.89 15.39
C GLN A 457 -2.27 -24.35 15.35
N SER A 458 -2.76 -23.74 14.29
CA SER A 458 -2.69 -22.31 14.02
C SER A 458 -4.01 -21.58 14.27
N GLU A 459 -5.10 -22.30 14.54
CA GLU A 459 -6.41 -21.82 15.01
C GLU A 459 -6.44 -21.75 16.53
#